data_91ad5aea9974be5de9750338dba61be7
#
_entry.id   91ad5aea9974be5de9750338dba61be7
#
_cell.length_a   1.000
_cell.length_b   1.000
_cell.length_c   1.000
_cell.angle_alpha   90.00
_cell.angle_beta   90.00
_cell.angle_gamma   90.00
#
_symmetry.space_group_name_H-M   'P 1'
#
loop_
_entity.id
_entity.type
_entity.pdbx_description
1 polymer ?
#
loop_
_entity_poly.entity_id
_entity_poly.type
_entity_poly.pdbx_seq_one_letter_code
_entity_poly.pdbx_strand_id
1 'polypeptide(L)'
;MSVDTLREEQAINRTTDHLIQVFAGAHPPEHVEGVTKAAHLRFAGHPVREFVPILVERIARGELTAQVAANAQDRPTAPPKTSADGQSETATTAQNEAKAESNPETAADISDSSGIHSPESDPPSPPRLSRVRGKKFLSLILVAAAVVVAAVVVVNVRQAQVPAPPPLTIVRGVIGSEKKAFFEDPRVVRALAGKGVRVEVEPAGSRQIATSVDLARYDFAFPSSAPAGEWIQRQRRISTKYTPFSSPMAIATFRPIADLLIKAGVAKQGPVLAFNVGRYLELVTTDVTWDQLPGNAAYPVDKSVLVSTTDPRTSNSAAMYLAIAGYVANGGKIVHGAGAEKSVLPLMTKLFTSQGYTDNTSEGPFHEYLTVGMGPAPLVWIYEAQFIDAATRGQVKPGMVLMYPSPTVLSQHTLVPLNASGDRVGRLLSTDPELQRLAAEHGFRSGDTARFAEVAADHRVPIATDLIDVVDIPSYDTLEHLLDGVAKSYG
;
A
#
# COMPACT_ATOMS: atom_id res chain seq x y z
N MET A 1 24.63 -25.98 20.29
CA MET A 1 23.59 -25.06 19.82
C MET A 1 22.73 -25.80 18.84
N SER A 2 21.41 -25.68 18.95
CA SER A 2 20.51 -26.32 17.98
C SER A 2 20.56 -25.55 16.63
N VAL A 3 20.18 -26.24 15.55
CA VAL A 3 20.09 -25.59 14.19
C VAL A 3 19.17 -24.39 14.21
N ASP A 4 18.14 -24.42 15.05
CA ASP A 4 17.17 -23.33 15.18
C ASP A 4 17.74 -22.10 15.89
N THR A 5 18.65 -22.30 16.88
CA THR A 5 19.33 -21.20 17.56
C THR A 5 20.29 -20.46 16.61
N LEU A 6 20.99 -21.17 15.72
CA LEU A 6 21.86 -20.56 14.72
C LEU A 6 21.07 -19.75 13.67
N ARG A 7 19.90 -20.26 13.25
CA ARG A 7 19.01 -19.55 12.32
C ARG A 7 18.45 -18.26 12.93
N GLU A 8 18.06 -18.32 14.20
CA GLU A 8 17.58 -17.16 14.95
C GLU A 8 18.66 -16.10 15.07
N GLU A 9 19.88 -16.46 15.50
CA GLU A 9 21.01 -15.51 15.60
C GLU A 9 21.34 -14.86 14.26
N GLN A 10 21.35 -15.62 13.16
CA GLN A 10 21.56 -15.08 11.82
C GLN A 10 20.44 -14.13 11.38
N ALA A 11 19.19 -14.39 11.77
CA ALA A 11 18.07 -13.51 11.49
C ALA A 11 18.15 -12.23 12.32
N ILE A 12 18.49 -12.32 13.60
CA ILE A 12 18.72 -11.15 14.48
C ILE A 12 19.83 -10.25 13.93
N ASN A 13 20.95 -10.84 13.50
CA ASN A 13 22.07 -10.05 12.94
C ASN A 13 21.63 -9.31 11.67
N ARG A 14 20.89 -9.98 10.75
CA ARG A 14 20.34 -9.28 9.55
C ARG A 14 19.38 -8.16 9.92
N THR A 15 18.54 -8.36 10.92
CA THR A 15 17.64 -7.34 11.45
C THR A 15 18.41 -6.15 12.00
N THR A 16 19.48 -6.40 12.75
CA THR A 16 20.36 -5.36 13.32
C THR A 16 21.03 -4.54 12.21
N ASP A 17 21.62 -5.21 11.21
CA ASP A 17 22.24 -4.56 10.05
C ASP A 17 21.24 -3.69 9.28
N HIS A 18 20.03 -4.19 9.11
CA HIS A 18 18.95 -3.42 8.46
C HIS A 18 18.56 -2.18 9.27
N LEU A 19 18.38 -2.30 10.57
CA LEU A 19 18.06 -1.16 11.46
C LEU A 19 19.18 -0.13 11.51
N ILE A 20 20.45 -0.56 11.49
CA ILE A 20 21.61 0.35 11.40
C ILE A 20 21.52 1.18 10.12
N GLN A 21 21.20 0.57 8.98
CA GLN A 21 21.02 1.31 7.72
C GLN A 21 19.83 2.28 7.76
N VAL A 22 18.70 1.86 8.31
CA VAL A 22 17.49 2.69 8.42
C VAL A 22 17.69 3.91 9.31
N PHE A 23 18.45 3.76 10.40
CA PHE A 23 18.68 4.82 11.39
C PHE A 23 20.06 5.47 11.32
N ALA A 24 20.85 5.22 10.26
CA ALA A 24 22.23 5.71 10.09
C ALA A 24 22.39 7.25 10.25
N GLY A 25 21.32 8.02 9.94
CA GLY A 25 21.34 9.49 10.11
C GLY A 25 20.88 9.99 11.48
N ALA A 26 20.37 9.12 12.35
CA ALA A 26 19.73 9.50 13.61
C ALA A 26 20.42 8.89 14.84
N HIS A 27 20.96 7.67 14.73
CA HIS A 27 21.60 6.93 15.81
C HIS A 27 22.92 6.31 15.35
N PRO A 28 23.96 6.27 16.22
CA PRO A 28 25.19 5.54 15.91
C PRO A 28 24.93 4.03 15.90
N PRO A 29 25.68 3.25 15.08
CA PRO A 29 25.48 1.80 14.95
C PRO A 29 25.45 1.05 16.28
N GLU A 30 26.37 1.36 17.19
CA GLU A 30 26.47 0.75 18.51
C GLU A 30 25.20 0.95 19.37
N HIS A 31 24.52 2.07 19.21
CA HIS A 31 23.26 2.35 19.90
C HIS A 31 22.12 1.46 19.34
N VAL A 32 22.05 1.31 18.02
CA VAL A 32 21.06 0.45 17.35
C VAL A 32 21.28 -1.01 17.75
N GLU A 33 22.53 -1.47 17.78
CA GLU A 33 22.89 -2.82 18.26
C GLU A 33 22.45 -3.04 19.72
N GLY A 34 22.69 -2.04 20.58
CA GLY A 34 22.30 -2.09 22.00
C GLY A 34 20.78 -2.23 22.17
N VAL A 35 20.00 -1.43 21.45
CA VAL A 35 18.53 -1.48 21.47
C VAL A 35 18.02 -2.81 20.92
N THR A 36 18.57 -3.30 19.82
CA THR A 36 18.19 -4.59 19.22
C THR A 36 18.49 -5.75 20.15
N LYS A 37 19.67 -5.75 20.78
CA LYS A 37 20.06 -6.76 21.77
C LYS A 37 19.18 -6.73 23.02
N ALA A 38 18.83 -5.55 23.52
CA ALA A 38 17.91 -5.40 24.65
C ALA A 38 16.50 -5.94 24.30
N ALA A 39 16.02 -5.66 23.10
CA ALA A 39 14.77 -6.20 22.60
C ALA A 39 14.83 -7.73 22.48
N HIS A 40 15.92 -8.32 22.00
CA HIS A 40 16.12 -9.76 21.89
C HIS A 40 16.11 -10.46 23.26
N LEU A 41 16.74 -9.88 24.27
CA LEU A 41 16.79 -10.44 25.63
C LEU A 41 15.40 -10.58 26.28
N ARG A 42 14.41 -9.77 25.87
CA ARG A 42 13.02 -9.89 26.37
C ARG A 42 12.35 -11.19 25.96
N PHE A 43 12.88 -11.85 24.94
CA PHE A 43 12.40 -13.15 24.48
C PHE A 43 13.26 -14.34 24.91
N ALA A 44 14.19 -14.12 25.87
CA ALA A 44 14.97 -15.21 26.44
C ALA A 44 14.05 -16.23 27.11
N GLY A 45 14.12 -17.50 26.66
CA GLY A 45 13.27 -18.58 27.19
C GLY A 45 11.87 -18.70 26.58
N HIS A 46 11.52 -17.86 25.59
CA HIS A 46 10.22 -17.97 24.91
C HIS A 46 10.12 -19.27 24.09
N PRO A 47 9.00 -20.03 24.17
CA PRO A 47 8.90 -21.34 23.54
C PRO A 47 8.84 -21.29 22.00
N VAL A 48 8.35 -20.17 21.41
CA VAL A 48 8.23 -19.99 19.96
C VAL A 48 9.35 -19.10 19.47
N ARG A 49 10.44 -19.70 18.96
CA ARG A 49 11.67 -19.00 18.57
C ARG A 49 11.64 -18.40 17.16
N GLU A 50 10.83 -18.96 16.29
CA GLU A 50 10.79 -18.61 14.85
C GLU A 50 10.40 -17.14 14.60
N PHE A 51 9.61 -16.54 15.48
CA PHE A 51 9.12 -15.15 15.35
C PHE A 51 9.94 -14.12 16.14
N VAL A 52 10.88 -14.56 16.97
CA VAL A 52 11.70 -13.67 17.80
C VAL A 52 12.40 -12.59 16.98
N PRO A 53 13.02 -12.86 15.81
CA PRO A 53 13.66 -11.82 15.01
C PRO A 53 12.71 -10.68 14.57
N ILE A 54 11.49 -11.01 14.21
CA ILE A 54 10.49 -10.04 13.75
C ILE A 54 9.99 -9.18 14.91
N LEU A 55 9.74 -9.81 16.06
CA LEU A 55 9.34 -9.10 17.28
C LEU A 55 10.44 -8.16 17.77
N VAL A 56 11.70 -8.60 17.67
CA VAL A 56 12.87 -7.80 18.01
C VAL A 56 13.00 -6.59 17.08
N GLU A 57 12.85 -6.78 15.77
CA GLU A 57 12.87 -5.68 14.80
C GLU A 57 11.82 -4.62 15.15
N ARG A 58 10.59 -5.06 15.41
CA ARG A 58 9.47 -4.19 15.71
C ARG A 58 9.70 -3.36 16.98
N ILE A 59 10.12 -4.01 18.07
CA ILE A 59 10.40 -3.34 19.34
C ILE A 59 11.55 -2.36 19.18
N ALA A 60 12.68 -2.79 18.59
CA ALA A 60 13.84 -1.96 18.40
C ALA A 60 13.53 -0.74 17.50
N ARG A 61 12.79 -0.95 16.40
CA ARG A 61 12.34 0.14 15.52
C ARG A 61 11.45 1.15 16.25
N GLY A 62 10.51 0.67 17.06
CA GLY A 62 9.63 1.54 17.87
C GLY A 62 10.41 2.38 18.86
N GLU A 63 11.35 1.79 19.61
CA GLU A 63 12.19 2.48 20.58
C GLU A 63 13.12 3.51 19.92
N LEU A 64 13.78 3.16 18.81
CA LEU A 64 14.64 4.07 18.06
C LEU A 64 13.86 5.24 17.47
N THR A 65 12.66 5.01 16.93
CA THR A 65 11.80 6.07 16.41
C THR A 65 11.35 7.03 17.51
N ALA A 66 10.97 6.51 18.69
CA ALA A 66 10.58 7.32 19.83
C ALA A 66 11.73 8.20 20.33
N GLN A 67 12.96 7.66 20.34
CA GLN A 67 14.17 8.41 20.72
C GLN A 67 14.51 9.53 19.72
N VAL A 68 14.32 9.31 18.41
CA VAL A 68 14.48 10.36 17.38
C VAL A 68 13.48 11.50 17.63
N ALA A 69 12.22 11.16 17.94
CA ALA A 69 11.18 12.15 18.23
C ALA A 69 11.50 12.96 19.51
N ALA A 70 11.97 12.30 20.57
CA ALA A 70 12.37 12.96 21.81
C ALA A 70 13.58 13.91 21.60
N ASN A 71 14.60 13.46 20.87
CA ASN A 71 15.79 14.27 20.56
C ASN A 71 15.46 15.48 19.65
N ALA A 72 14.40 15.39 18.83
CA ALA A 72 13.93 16.51 18.01
C ALA A 72 13.20 17.58 18.83
N GLN A 73 12.57 17.21 19.96
CA GLN A 73 11.88 18.13 20.87
C GLN A 73 12.85 18.87 21.83
N ASP A 74 14.00 18.26 22.17
CA ASP A 74 15.01 18.84 23.06
C ASP A 74 15.99 19.80 22.35
N ARG A 75 15.85 20.06 21.06
CA ARG A 75 16.69 21.02 20.34
C ARG A 75 16.25 22.45 20.69
N PRO A 76 17.10 23.28 21.33
CA PRO A 76 16.74 24.67 21.65
C PRO A 76 16.47 25.43 20.35
N THR A 77 15.30 26.04 20.23
CA THR A 77 14.97 27.00 19.18
C THR A 77 15.89 28.21 19.32
N ALA A 78 16.82 28.38 18.40
CA ALA A 78 17.61 29.60 18.30
C ALA A 78 16.68 30.80 17.95
N PRO A 79 16.89 31.98 18.60
CA PRO A 79 16.04 33.13 18.33
C PRO A 79 16.28 33.69 16.91
N PRO A 80 15.29 34.36 16.31
CA PRO A 80 15.38 34.90 14.96
C PRO A 80 16.40 36.03 14.90
N LYS A 81 17.38 35.90 14.01
CA LYS A 81 18.30 37.02 13.71
C LYS A 81 17.57 38.04 12.82
N THR A 82 17.43 39.21 13.38
CA THR A 82 17.00 40.44 12.73
C THR A 82 17.99 40.83 11.65
N SER A 83 17.49 41.16 10.48
CA SER A 83 18.23 41.75 9.34
C SER A 83 18.62 43.17 9.67
N ALA A 84 19.88 43.52 9.46
CA ALA A 84 20.32 44.91 9.19
C ALA A 84 21.53 44.88 8.28
N ASP A 85 21.37 45.63 7.23
CA ASP A 85 22.20 46.15 6.17
C ASP A 85 23.72 46.21 6.35
N GLY A 86 24.43 46.07 5.20
CA GLY A 86 25.59 46.93 4.93
C GLY A 86 26.80 46.23 4.29
N GLN A 87 26.87 46.31 2.97
CA GLN A 87 28.04 46.64 2.13
C GLN A 87 29.36 45.85 2.25
N SER A 88 29.73 45.24 1.13
CA SER A 88 30.91 45.55 0.27
C SER A 88 32.28 44.96 0.67
N GLU A 89 32.86 44.42 -0.34
CA GLU A 89 34.26 44.38 -0.81
C GLU A 89 35.04 43.06 -0.77
N THR A 90 35.25 42.65 -2.00
CA THR A 90 36.51 42.25 -2.69
C THR A 90 37.34 41.06 -2.21
N ALA A 91 37.40 40.14 -3.13
CA ALA A 91 38.57 39.53 -3.80
C ALA A 91 39.63 38.80 -2.98
N THR A 92 39.95 37.58 -3.36
CA THR A 92 41.19 37.17 -3.99
C THR A 92 41.34 35.64 -4.02
N THR A 93 41.32 35.10 -5.20
CA THR A 93 42.15 34.15 -5.91
C THR A 93 43.14 33.26 -5.12
N ALA A 94 43.11 31.99 -5.41
CA ALA A 94 44.19 31.07 -5.76
C ALA A 94 43.60 29.65 -5.91
N GLN A 95 43.45 29.06 -7.07
CA GLN A 95 44.39 28.38 -7.97
C GLN A 95 45.29 27.34 -7.29
N ASN A 96 45.07 26.10 -7.66
CA ASN A 96 46.06 25.14 -8.22
C ASN A 96 45.26 23.86 -8.56
N GLU A 97 45.08 23.55 -9.85
CA GLU A 97 45.94 22.84 -10.80
C GLU A 97 46.46 21.51 -10.23
N ALA A 98 45.97 20.44 -10.75
CA ALA A 98 46.28 19.62 -11.91
C ALA A 98 47.25 18.49 -11.58
N LYS A 99 46.98 17.27 -11.92
CA LYS A 99 47.71 16.57 -12.97
C LYS A 99 47.15 15.16 -13.19
N ALA A 100 46.94 14.88 -14.45
CA ALA A 100 46.75 13.58 -15.06
C ALA A 100 48.09 12.83 -15.17
N GLU A 101 47.99 11.53 -15.36
CA GLU A 101 48.86 10.65 -16.20
C GLU A 101 48.47 9.21 -15.86
N SER A 102 47.98 8.49 -16.77
CA SER A 102 48.43 7.79 -17.99
C SER A 102 48.74 6.32 -17.71
N ASN A 103 48.11 5.52 -18.56
CA ASN A 103 48.34 4.10 -18.85
C ASN A 103 49.81 3.75 -19.12
N PRO A 104 50.33 2.49 -19.04
CA PRO A 104 50.15 1.60 -20.18
C PRO A 104 50.07 0.07 -19.89
N GLU A 105 49.48 -0.63 -20.90
CA GLU A 105 49.89 -1.90 -21.58
C GLU A 105 50.83 -2.90 -20.91
N THR A 106 50.50 -4.16 -21.03
CA THR A 106 51.24 -5.27 -21.68
C THR A 106 50.43 -6.56 -21.54
N ALA A 107 49.98 -7.22 -22.56
CA ALA A 107 50.46 -8.14 -23.55
C ALA A 107 51.22 -9.38 -23.03
N ALA A 108 50.78 -10.53 -23.42
CA ALA A 108 51.44 -11.77 -23.87
C ALA A 108 50.49 -12.96 -23.67
N ASP A 109 50.27 -13.81 -24.49
CA ASP A 109 50.83 -14.44 -25.72
C ASP A 109 50.65 -15.97 -25.56
N ILE A 110 50.75 -16.66 -26.70
CA ILE A 110 51.01 -18.09 -26.97
C ILE A 110 49.79 -18.89 -27.43
N SER A 111 49.70 -19.08 -28.70
CA SER A 111 50.20 -20.08 -29.69
C SER A 111 49.38 -21.37 -29.71
N ASP A 112 49.12 -22.07 -30.75
CA ASP A 112 49.83 -22.60 -31.89
C ASP A 112 48.81 -23.40 -32.73
N SER A 113 48.79 -23.71 -33.94
CA SER A 113 49.70 -24.05 -34.98
C SER A 113 48.92 -24.60 -36.20
N SER A 114 49.62 -24.50 -37.29
CA SER A 114 49.63 -25.33 -38.53
C SER A 114 48.49 -25.15 -39.54
N GLY A 115 48.69 -24.93 -40.82
CA GLY A 115 49.83 -24.99 -41.64
C GLY A 115 49.35 -25.17 -43.10
N ILE A 116 50.20 -24.76 -44.07
CA ILE A 116 50.33 -25.30 -45.40
C ILE A 116 49.73 -24.53 -46.61
N HIS A 117 50.68 -23.93 -47.36
CA HIS A 117 50.88 -23.75 -48.78
C HIS A 117 50.08 -22.72 -49.60
N SER A 118 50.94 -21.80 -50.06
CA SER A 118 50.82 -21.01 -51.30
C SER A 118 50.95 -21.88 -52.59
N PRO A 119 50.50 -21.41 -53.74
CA PRO A 119 51.39 -20.59 -54.53
C PRO A 119 50.77 -19.38 -55.25
N GLU A 120 51.66 -18.47 -55.45
CA GLU A 120 51.77 -17.32 -56.31
C GLU A 120 51.17 -17.47 -57.70
N SER A 121 50.41 -16.47 -58.18
CA SER A 121 50.33 -16.14 -59.60
C SER A 121 49.91 -14.68 -59.82
N ASP A 122 50.62 -14.01 -60.66
CA ASP A 122 50.67 -12.62 -61.11
C ASP A 122 49.32 -11.99 -61.57
N PRO A 123 49.22 -10.65 -61.56
CA PRO A 123 48.01 -9.96 -61.94
C PRO A 123 47.85 -9.74 -63.45
N PRO A 124 46.60 -9.82 -63.94
CA PRO A 124 46.35 -9.40 -65.35
C PRO A 124 45.99 -7.90 -65.39
N SER A 125 46.55 -7.26 -66.40
CA SER A 125 46.41 -5.86 -66.81
C SER A 125 44.96 -5.44 -67.08
N PRO A 126 44.60 -4.15 -66.90
CA PRO A 126 43.20 -3.67 -67.01
C PRO A 126 42.76 -3.55 -68.49
N PRO A 127 41.52 -3.87 -68.81
CA PRO A 127 40.94 -3.62 -70.12
C PRO A 127 40.59 -2.14 -70.31
N ARG A 128 40.94 -1.62 -71.47
CA ARG A 128 40.62 -0.27 -71.97
C ARG A 128 39.08 -0.11 -72.05
N LEU A 129 38.49 0.77 -71.21
CA LEU A 129 37.12 1.16 -71.35
C LEU A 129 36.90 2.12 -72.49
N SER A 130 36.14 1.65 -73.46
CA SER A 130 35.61 2.46 -74.58
C SER A 130 34.59 3.44 -74.05
N ARG A 131 34.76 4.66 -74.43
CA ARG A 131 33.92 5.83 -74.10
C ARG A 131 32.52 5.71 -74.74
N VAL A 132 31.53 5.17 -74.06
CA VAL A 132 30.15 5.20 -74.53
C VAL A 132 29.43 6.38 -73.80
N ARG A 133 28.86 7.19 -74.64
CA ARG A 133 28.07 8.42 -74.29
C ARG A 133 26.92 8.16 -73.26
N GLY A 134 27.14 8.48 -72.02
CA GLY A 134 26.17 8.24 -70.97
C GLY A 134 25.37 9.48 -70.49
N LYS A 135 24.74 10.25 -71.41
CA LYS A 135 23.81 11.33 -70.95
C LYS A 135 22.49 10.79 -70.41
N LYS A 136 22.13 9.53 -70.67
CA LYS A 136 20.88 8.94 -70.18
C LYS A 136 20.99 8.30 -68.78
N PHE A 137 22.18 7.92 -68.32
CA PHE A 137 22.39 7.35 -67.00
C PHE A 137 22.39 8.40 -65.87
N LEU A 138 22.90 9.60 -66.16
CA LEU A 138 22.92 10.69 -65.19
C LEU A 138 21.50 11.20 -64.83
N SER A 139 20.60 11.16 -65.83
CA SER A 139 19.19 11.54 -65.61
C SER A 139 18.42 10.52 -64.74
N LEU A 140 18.74 9.22 -64.83
CA LEU A 140 18.07 8.17 -64.05
C LEU A 140 18.52 8.22 -62.59
N ILE A 141 19.79 8.52 -62.32
CA ILE A 141 20.31 8.67 -60.95
C ILE A 141 19.75 9.91 -60.28
N LEU A 142 19.60 11.03 -61.01
CA LEU A 142 18.99 12.26 -60.48
C LEU A 142 17.50 12.09 -60.16
N VAL A 143 16.75 11.33 -60.97
CA VAL A 143 15.35 11.04 -60.70
C VAL A 143 15.22 10.09 -59.51
N ALA A 144 16.06 9.05 -59.40
CA ALA A 144 16.05 8.17 -58.24
C ALA A 144 16.41 8.92 -56.92
N ALA A 145 17.42 9.80 -56.98
CA ALA A 145 17.78 10.62 -55.81
C ALA A 145 16.64 11.60 -55.42
N ALA A 146 15.95 12.21 -56.40
CA ALA A 146 14.81 13.08 -56.13
C ALA A 146 13.64 12.33 -55.53
N VAL A 147 13.36 11.07 -55.94
CA VAL A 147 12.33 10.21 -55.37
C VAL A 147 12.66 9.81 -53.92
N VAL A 148 13.93 9.47 -53.67
CA VAL A 148 14.38 9.15 -52.31
C VAL A 148 14.29 10.37 -51.37
N VAL A 149 14.72 11.54 -51.85
CA VAL A 149 14.59 12.80 -51.07
C VAL A 149 13.12 13.15 -50.83
N ALA A 150 12.26 13.00 -51.85
CA ALA A 150 10.83 13.21 -51.68
C ALA A 150 10.20 12.21 -50.70
N ALA A 151 10.57 10.95 -50.74
CA ALA A 151 10.12 9.93 -49.79
C ALA A 151 10.59 10.22 -48.35
N VAL A 152 11.86 10.63 -48.16
CA VAL A 152 12.41 11.01 -46.86
C VAL A 152 11.74 12.27 -46.34
N VAL A 153 11.45 13.28 -47.19
CA VAL A 153 10.73 14.49 -46.81
C VAL A 153 9.28 14.16 -46.43
N VAL A 154 8.60 13.28 -47.19
CA VAL A 154 7.22 12.86 -46.86
C VAL A 154 7.18 12.07 -45.56
N VAL A 155 8.15 11.19 -45.27
CA VAL A 155 8.24 10.46 -43.99
C VAL A 155 8.53 11.42 -42.84
N ASN A 156 9.48 12.34 -43.03
CA ASN A 156 9.77 13.34 -41.97
C ASN A 156 8.62 14.32 -41.74
N VAL A 157 7.91 14.76 -42.79
CA VAL A 157 6.72 15.62 -42.63
C VAL A 157 5.57 14.86 -41.99
N ARG A 158 5.38 13.57 -42.27
CA ARG A 158 4.40 12.74 -41.56
C ARG A 158 4.78 12.46 -40.10
N GLN A 159 6.06 12.31 -39.78
CA GLN A 159 6.51 12.19 -38.39
C GLN A 159 6.42 13.52 -37.62
N ALA A 160 6.61 14.66 -38.29
CA ALA A 160 6.44 15.98 -37.68
C ALA A 160 4.97 16.39 -37.47
N GLN A 161 4.01 15.66 -38.04
CA GLN A 161 2.57 15.94 -37.93
C GLN A 161 1.83 15.04 -36.92
N VAL A 162 2.54 14.22 -36.13
CA VAL A 162 1.89 13.62 -34.96
C VAL A 162 1.77 14.73 -33.93
N PRO A 163 0.55 15.25 -33.68
CA PRO A 163 0.38 16.28 -32.65
C PRO A 163 0.92 15.74 -31.35
N ALA A 164 1.75 16.51 -30.65
CA ALA A 164 2.16 16.16 -29.32
C ALA A 164 0.87 15.84 -28.51
N PRO A 165 0.82 14.72 -27.78
CA PRO A 165 -0.36 14.41 -27.00
C PRO A 165 -0.70 15.61 -26.12
N PRO A 166 -1.97 15.99 -26.02
CA PRO A 166 -2.36 17.16 -25.23
C PRO A 166 -1.81 17.02 -23.81
N PRO A 167 -1.33 18.11 -23.20
CA PRO A 167 -0.77 18.05 -21.87
C PRO A 167 -1.82 17.51 -20.90
N LEU A 168 -1.42 16.50 -20.10
CA LEU A 168 -2.32 15.91 -19.11
C LEU A 168 -2.57 16.90 -17.97
N THR A 169 -3.84 17.03 -17.57
CA THR A 169 -4.19 17.77 -16.35
C THR A 169 -3.75 16.93 -15.14
N ILE A 170 -2.84 17.48 -14.33
CA ILE A 170 -2.46 16.84 -13.06
C ILE A 170 -3.56 17.11 -12.05
N VAL A 171 -4.06 16.04 -11.40
CA VAL A 171 -5.12 16.09 -10.39
C VAL A 171 -4.64 15.38 -9.14
N ARG A 172 -4.60 16.10 -8.03
CA ARG A 172 -4.10 15.58 -6.75
C ARG A 172 -5.24 15.12 -5.86
N GLY A 173 -5.11 13.91 -5.32
CA GLY A 173 -6.09 13.33 -4.42
C GLY A 173 -5.50 12.85 -3.11
N VAL A 174 -6.21 13.03 -2.01
CA VAL A 174 -5.93 12.31 -0.76
C VAL A 174 -6.93 11.16 -0.63
N ILE A 175 -6.42 9.95 -0.40
CA ILE A 175 -7.21 8.71 -0.50
C ILE A 175 -7.00 7.79 0.71
N GLY A 176 -7.97 6.91 1.00
CA GLY A 176 -7.74 5.76 1.88
C GLY A 176 -6.69 4.82 1.26
N SER A 177 -5.80 4.29 2.10
CA SER A 177 -4.62 3.52 1.67
C SER A 177 -4.94 2.29 0.82
N GLU A 178 -6.06 1.63 1.07
CA GLU A 178 -6.51 0.45 0.31
C GLU A 178 -6.78 0.73 -1.18
N LYS A 179 -6.89 1.99 -1.58
CA LYS A 179 -7.05 2.43 -2.97
C LYS A 179 -5.73 2.70 -3.69
N LYS A 180 -4.62 2.74 -2.97
CA LYS A 180 -3.31 3.10 -3.53
C LYS A 180 -2.93 2.20 -4.71
N ALA A 181 -3.03 0.87 -4.53
CA ALA A 181 -2.70 -0.09 -5.56
C ALA A 181 -3.52 0.09 -6.86
N PHE A 182 -4.79 0.47 -6.76
CA PHE A 182 -5.63 0.80 -7.90
C PHE A 182 -5.09 2.03 -8.66
N PHE A 183 -4.81 3.14 -7.98
CA PHE A 183 -4.33 4.35 -8.64
C PHE A 183 -2.89 4.23 -9.18
N GLU A 184 -2.10 3.33 -8.65
CA GLU A 184 -0.72 3.03 -9.11
C GLU A 184 -0.69 1.96 -10.22
N ASP A 185 -1.80 1.26 -10.51
CA ASP A 185 -1.86 0.30 -11.61
C ASP A 185 -1.59 1.02 -12.95
N PRO A 186 -0.58 0.58 -13.73
CA PRO A 186 -0.27 1.16 -15.04
C PRO A 186 -1.48 1.15 -16.01
N ARG A 187 -2.44 0.24 -15.86
CA ARG A 187 -3.66 0.19 -16.67
C ARG A 187 -4.60 1.33 -16.30
N VAL A 188 -4.80 1.58 -15.00
CA VAL A 188 -5.59 2.70 -14.47
C VAL A 188 -4.95 4.04 -14.88
N VAL A 189 -3.63 4.16 -14.71
CA VAL A 189 -2.88 5.35 -15.13
C VAL A 189 -3.06 5.61 -16.62
N ARG A 190 -2.97 4.60 -17.48
CA ARG A 190 -3.19 4.73 -18.93
C ARG A 190 -4.64 5.09 -19.28
N ALA A 191 -5.63 4.45 -18.63
CA ALA A 191 -7.04 4.75 -18.84
C ALA A 191 -7.36 6.21 -18.50
N LEU A 192 -6.86 6.72 -17.38
CA LEU A 192 -7.00 8.13 -16.98
C LEU A 192 -6.26 9.08 -17.93
N ALA A 193 -5.04 8.71 -18.35
CA ALA A 193 -4.26 9.48 -19.31
C ALA A 193 -4.95 9.58 -20.67
N GLY A 194 -5.59 8.51 -21.15
CA GLY A 194 -6.44 8.52 -22.34
C GLY A 194 -7.62 9.48 -22.26
N LYS A 195 -8.04 9.85 -21.04
CA LYS A 195 -9.06 10.88 -20.76
C LYS A 195 -8.44 12.27 -20.47
N GLY A 196 -7.13 12.44 -20.68
CA GLY A 196 -6.41 13.69 -20.46
C GLY A 196 -6.16 14.05 -19.00
N VAL A 197 -6.14 13.05 -18.09
CA VAL A 197 -5.94 13.25 -16.65
C VAL A 197 -4.76 12.41 -16.16
N ARG A 198 -3.89 13.03 -15.37
CA ARG A 198 -2.88 12.35 -14.55
C ARG A 198 -3.23 12.53 -13.08
N VAL A 199 -3.58 11.45 -12.41
CA VAL A 199 -3.93 11.48 -10.99
C VAL A 199 -2.68 11.15 -10.16
N GLU A 200 -2.41 12.00 -9.17
CA GLU A 200 -1.36 11.83 -8.15
C GLU A 200 -2.06 11.69 -6.80
N VAL A 201 -1.78 10.62 -6.05
CA VAL A 201 -2.48 10.32 -4.81
C VAL A 201 -1.56 10.23 -3.61
N GLU A 202 -2.04 10.74 -2.47
CA GLU A 202 -1.41 10.60 -1.16
C GLU A 202 -2.32 9.76 -0.27
N PRO A 203 -1.84 8.62 0.27
CA PRO A 203 -2.63 7.80 1.17
C PRO A 203 -2.68 8.40 2.58
N ALA A 204 -3.86 8.35 3.21
CA ALA A 204 -4.06 8.72 4.61
C ALA A 204 -5.22 7.91 5.21
N GLY A 205 -5.30 7.85 6.53
CA GLY A 205 -6.49 7.30 7.19
C GLY A 205 -7.73 8.13 6.87
N SER A 206 -8.88 7.49 6.64
CA SER A 206 -10.09 8.23 6.24
C SER A 206 -10.57 9.23 7.29
N ARG A 207 -10.36 8.93 8.58
CA ARG A 207 -10.64 9.88 9.65
C ARG A 207 -9.67 11.06 9.61
N GLN A 208 -8.38 10.84 9.37
CA GLN A 208 -7.40 11.92 9.15
C GLN A 208 -7.78 12.80 7.96
N ILE A 209 -8.22 12.20 6.84
CA ILE A 209 -8.68 12.95 5.67
C ILE A 209 -9.81 13.90 6.04
N ALA A 210 -10.73 13.45 6.90
CA ALA A 210 -11.88 14.26 7.33
C ALA A 210 -11.52 15.34 8.33
N THR A 211 -10.53 15.13 9.22
CA THR A 211 -10.33 15.95 10.43
C THR A 211 -9.04 16.77 10.46
N SER A 212 -7.94 16.27 9.88
CA SER A 212 -6.61 16.84 10.09
C SER A 212 -5.81 17.13 8.83
N VAL A 213 -6.17 16.53 7.69
CA VAL A 213 -5.48 16.79 6.41
C VAL A 213 -5.85 18.18 5.89
N ASP A 214 -4.85 18.96 5.48
CA ASP A 214 -5.08 20.23 4.76
C ASP A 214 -5.60 19.96 3.35
N LEU A 215 -6.92 19.92 3.22
CA LEU A 215 -7.61 19.65 1.95
C LEU A 215 -7.44 20.76 0.89
N ALA A 216 -6.88 21.93 1.22
CA ALA A 216 -6.61 22.97 0.24
C ALA A 216 -5.49 22.57 -0.76
N ARG A 217 -4.70 21.56 -0.43
CA ARG A 217 -3.61 21.04 -1.27
C ARG A 217 -4.07 20.05 -2.34
N TYR A 218 -5.34 19.62 -2.32
CA TYR A 218 -5.87 18.55 -3.14
C TYR A 218 -7.04 19.01 -4.01
N ASP A 219 -7.27 18.30 -5.09
CA ASP A 219 -8.39 18.50 -6.01
C ASP A 219 -9.59 17.64 -5.60
N PHE A 220 -9.35 16.52 -4.91
CA PHE A 220 -10.40 15.68 -4.33
C PHE A 220 -9.93 14.98 -3.05
N ALA A 221 -10.89 14.65 -2.20
CA ALA A 221 -10.73 13.78 -1.04
C ALA A 221 -11.53 12.49 -1.25
N PHE A 222 -10.91 11.34 -1.00
CA PHE A 222 -11.54 10.04 -1.25
C PHE A 222 -11.41 9.10 -0.04
N PRO A 223 -12.06 9.42 1.09
CA PRO A 223 -12.13 8.52 2.23
C PRO A 223 -12.87 7.23 1.90
N SER A 224 -12.70 6.23 2.75
CA SER A 224 -13.25 4.89 2.57
C SER A 224 -14.64 4.72 3.18
N SER A 225 -15.29 5.81 3.59
CA SER A 225 -16.65 5.76 4.15
C SER A 225 -17.52 6.95 3.79
N ALA A 226 -18.83 6.71 3.74
CA ALA A 226 -19.81 7.75 3.53
C ALA A 226 -19.82 8.81 4.67
N PRO A 227 -19.80 8.45 5.97
CA PRO A 227 -19.76 9.45 7.04
C PRO A 227 -18.60 10.44 6.94
N ALA A 228 -17.38 9.95 6.65
CA ALA A 228 -16.22 10.83 6.44
C ALA A 228 -16.38 11.75 5.23
N GLY A 229 -16.91 11.21 4.12
CA GLY A 229 -17.23 12.01 2.93
C GLY A 229 -18.28 13.09 3.21
N GLU A 230 -19.33 12.77 3.91
CA GLU A 230 -20.41 13.69 4.30
C GLU A 230 -19.92 14.77 5.29
N TRP A 231 -19.01 14.42 6.19
CA TRP A 231 -18.34 15.41 7.03
C TRP A 231 -17.56 16.43 6.21
N ILE A 232 -16.74 15.98 5.26
CA ILE A 232 -15.99 16.85 4.36
C ILE A 232 -16.96 17.75 3.56
N GLN A 233 -18.04 17.20 3.03
CA GLN A 233 -19.07 17.95 2.29
C GLN A 233 -19.66 19.08 3.16
N ARG A 234 -20.03 18.77 4.41
CA ARG A 234 -20.56 19.76 5.35
C ARG A 234 -19.55 20.87 5.65
N GLN A 235 -18.30 20.50 5.98
CA GLN A 235 -17.24 21.47 6.31
C GLN A 235 -16.88 22.38 5.13
N ARG A 236 -16.87 21.84 3.91
CA ARG A 236 -16.49 22.56 2.69
C ARG A 236 -17.68 23.14 1.93
N ARG A 237 -18.92 22.90 2.40
CA ARG A 237 -20.18 23.30 1.74
C ARG A 237 -20.27 22.80 0.28
N ILE A 238 -19.86 21.55 0.07
CA ILE A 238 -19.88 20.86 -1.22
C ILE A 238 -21.08 19.91 -1.22
N SER A 239 -21.96 20.04 -2.21
CA SER A 239 -23.11 19.15 -2.36
C SER A 239 -22.79 17.89 -3.17
N THR A 240 -21.81 17.96 -4.06
CA THR A 240 -21.45 16.86 -4.95
C THR A 240 -20.61 15.81 -4.21
N LYS A 241 -20.93 14.56 -4.42
CA LYS A 241 -20.12 13.40 -4.04
C LYS A 241 -20.27 12.28 -5.06
N TYR A 242 -19.32 11.39 -5.11
CA TYR A 242 -19.31 10.18 -5.93
C TYR A 242 -19.04 8.97 -5.05
N THR A 243 -19.68 7.85 -5.35
CA THR A 243 -19.41 6.55 -4.70
C THR A 243 -19.10 5.53 -5.80
N PRO A 244 -17.89 5.61 -6.41
CA PRO A 244 -17.56 4.81 -7.58
C PRO A 244 -17.51 3.32 -7.27
N PHE A 245 -17.24 2.94 -6.04
CA PHE A 245 -17.20 1.56 -5.59
C PHE A 245 -17.32 1.44 -4.06
N SER A 246 -17.53 0.22 -3.60
CA SER A 246 -17.65 -0.13 -2.20
C SER A 246 -16.86 -1.40 -1.87
N SER A 247 -16.70 -1.68 -0.59
CA SER A 247 -16.14 -2.94 -0.11
C SER A 247 -16.74 -3.28 1.26
N PRO A 248 -17.29 -4.48 1.48
CA PRO A 248 -17.66 -4.89 2.81
C PRO A 248 -16.42 -5.09 3.68
N MET A 249 -16.62 -4.96 5.00
CA MET A 249 -15.60 -5.37 5.95
C MET A 249 -15.53 -6.89 6.01
N ALA A 250 -14.31 -7.40 6.20
CA ALA A 250 -14.02 -8.81 6.24
C ALA A 250 -12.88 -9.11 7.24
N ILE A 251 -12.64 -10.38 7.50
CA ILE A 251 -11.55 -10.86 8.35
C ILE A 251 -10.69 -11.79 7.54
N ALA A 252 -9.42 -11.43 7.35
CA ALA A 252 -8.41 -12.33 6.82
C ALA A 252 -7.93 -13.25 7.95
N THR A 253 -7.87 -14.55 7.67
CA THR A 253 -7.45 -15.56 8.63
C THR A 253 -6.83 -16.77 7.95
N PHE A 254 -6.53 -17.79 8.73
CA PHE A 254 -5.95 -19.05 8.27
C PHE A 254 -6.92 -20.20 8.48
N ARG A 255 -6.93 -21.19 7.60
CA ARG A 255 -7.83 -22.34 7.70
C ARG A 255 -7.82 -23.02 9.08
N PRO A 256 -6.66 -23.29 9.71
CA PRO A 256 -6.64 -23.87 11.06
C PRO A 256 -7.32 -23.01 12.13
N ILE A 257 -7.21 -21.68 12.00
CA ILE A 257 -7.89 -20.73 12.90
C ILE A 257 -9.38 -20.70 12.63
N ALA A 258 -9.80 -20.66 11.36
CA ALA A 258 -11.22 -20.72 11.00
C ALA A 258 -11.88 -22.02 11.52
N ASP A 259 -11.21 -23.16 11.38
CA ASP A 259 -11.71 -24.46 11.85
C ASP A 259 -11.80 -24.50 13.40
N LEU A 260 -10.86 -23.88 14.11
CA LEU A 260 -10.92 -23.71 15.55
C LEU A 260 -12.11 -22.84 15.98
N LEU A 261 -12.33 -21.70 15.31
CA LEU A 261 -13.46 -20.80 15.58
C LEU A 261 -14.81 -21.44 15.24
N ILE A 262 -14.87 -22.32 14.24
CA ILE A 262 -16.07 -23.13 13.94
C ILE A 262 -16.38 -24.06 15.12
N LYS A 263 -15.38 -24.78 15.66
CA LYS A 263 -15.54 -25.64 16.83
C LYS A 263 -15.98 -24.86 18.08
N ALA A 264 -15.50 -23.62 18.22
CA ALA A 264 -15.89 -22.73 19.31
C ALA A 264 -17.25 -22.04 19.09
N GLY A 265 -17.92 -22.26 17.95
CA GLY A 265 -19.21 -21.64 17.63
C GLY A 265 -19.13 -20.15 17.27
N VAL A 266 -17.91 -19.63 17.05
CA VAL A 266 -17.67 -18.23 16.66
C VAL A 266 -17.70 -18.06 15.14
N ALA A 267 -17.38 -19.10 14.39
CA ALA A 267 -17.50 -19.09 12.94
C ALA A 267 -18.43 -20.22 12.44
N LYS A 268 -18.93 -20.08 11.23
CA LYS A 268 -19.79 -21.06 10.56
C LYS A 268 -19.35 -21.26 9.12
N GLN A 269 -19.22 -22.53 8.74
CA GLN A 269 -19.02 -22.91 7.35
C GLN A 269 -20.33 -22.78 6.57
N GLY A 270 -20.26 -22.17 5.40
CA GLY A 270 -21.35 -22.02 4.44
C GLY A 270 -20.76 -21.83 3.04
N PRO A 271 -21.51 -21.19 2.10
CA PRO A 271 -20.95 -20.76 0.82
C PRO A 271 -19.73 -19.86 1.01
N VAL A 272 -19.75 -19.03 2.05
CA VAL A 272 -18.62 -18.29 2.60
C VAL A 272 -18.47 -18.63 4.08
N LEU A 273 -17.29 -18.36 4.62
CA LEU A 273 -17.09 -18.44 6.07
C LEU A 273 -17.74 -17.22 6.73
N ALA A 274 -18.67 -17.45 7.65
CA ALA A 274 -19.33 -16.39 8.42
C ALA A 274 -18.74 -16.34 9.84
N PHE A 275 -18.48 -15.13 10.35
CA PHE A 275 -17.95 -14.86 11.68
C PHE A 275 -19.03 -14.21 12.53
N ASN A 276 -19.45 -14.89 13.59
CA ASN A 276 -20.48 -14.41 14.50
C ASN A 276 -19.90 -13.40 15.49
N VAL A 277 -20.16 -12.12 15.24
CA VAL A 277 -19.64 -11.03 16.08
C VAL A 277 -20.15 -11.13 17.50
N GLY A 278 -21.40 -11.55 17.72
CA GLY A 278 -21.98 -11.70 19.08
C GLY A 278 -21.21 -12.74 19.91
N ARG A 279 -20.98 -13.93 19.34
CA ARG A 279 -20.19 -14.99 20.02
C ARG A 279 -18.74 -14.57 20.23
N TYR A 280 -18.18 -13.84 19.30
CA TYR A 280 -16.84 -13.27 19.48
C TYR A 280 -16.78 -12.28 20.64
N LEU A 281 -17.74 -11.36 20.75
CA LEU A 281 -17.80 -10.40 21.87
C LEU A 281 -18.01 -11.09 23.22
N GLU A 282 -18.69 -12.24 23.26
CA GLU A 282 -18.77 -13.07 24.48
C GLU A 282 -17.38 -13.56 24.91
N LEU A 283 -16.55 -14.07 23.98
CA LEU A 283 -15.18 -14.47 24.31
C LEU A 283 -14.34 -13.32 24.84
N VAL A 284 -14.44 -12.14 24.20
CA VAL A 284 -13.72 -10.94 24.65
C VAL A 284 -14.18 -10.49 26.02
N THR A 285 -15.49 -10.53 26.29
CA THR A 285 -16.07 -10.08 27.57
C THR A 285 -15.60 -11.00 28.72
N THR A 286 -15.45 -12.28 28.46
CA THR A 286 -15.05 -13.29 29.45
C THR A 286 -13.54 -13.57 29.45
N ASP A 287 -12.74 -12.76 28.76
CA ASP A 287 -11.28 -12.87 28.70
C ASP A 287 -10.74 -14.22 28.23
N VAL A 288 -11.47 -14.91 27.35
CA VAL A 288 -11.05 -16.21 26.81
C VAL A 288 -9.78 -16.05 25.94
N THR A 289 -8.78 -16.89 26.23
CA THR A 289 -7.53 -16.96 25.48
C THR A 289 -7.57 -18.08 24.43
N TRP A 290 -6.67 -18.01 23.46
CA TRP A 290 -6.64 -19.01 22.38
C TRP A 290 -6.43 -20.43 22.89
N ASP A 291 -5.52 -20.66 23.85
CA ASP A 291 -5.23 -21.95 24.45
C ASP A 291 -6.43 -22.56 25.19
N GLN A 292 -7.37 -21.74 25.66
CA GLN A 292 -8.61 -22.19 26.32
C GLN A 292 -9.70 -22.67 25.35
N LEU A 293 -9.53 -22.40 24.03
CA LEU A 293 -10.52 -22.85 23.05
C LEU A 293 -10.52 -24.39 22.92
N PRO A 294 -11.70 -25.03 22.86
CA PRO A 294 -11.80 -26.50 22.83
C PRO A 294 -11.05 -27.12 21.64
N GLY A 295 -10.16 -28.07 21.93
CA GLY A 295 -9.42 -28.83 20.93
C GLY A 295 -8.43 -28.00 20.13
N ASN A 296 -7.89 -26.92 20.71
CA ASN A 296 -6.89 -26.07 20.10
C ASN A 296 -5.50 -26.71 20.13
N ALA A 297 -5.13 -27.35 19.02
CA ALA A 297 -3.75 -27.79 18.75
C ALA A 297 -3.04 -26.87 17.74
N ALA A 298 -3.79 -26.07 17.02
CA ALA A 298 -3.26 -25.27 15.91
C ALA A 298 -2.61 -23.94 16.36
N TYR A 299 -3.12 -23.35 17.45
CA TYR A 299 -2.64 -22.07 17.95
C TYR A 299 -2.75 -21.98 19.48
N PRO A 300 -2.05 -22.85 20.24
CA PRO A 300 -2.18 -22.99 21.70
C PRO A 300 -1.35 -21.90 22.42
N VAL A 301 -1.75 -20.63 22.26
CA VAL A 301 -1.06 -19.48 22.86
C VAL A 301 -1.93 -18.83 23.93
N ASP A 302 -1.32 -18.43 25.04
CA ASP A 302 -1.97 -17.65 26.09
C ASP A 302 -2.06 -16.16 25.68
N LYS A 303 -2.99 -15.89 24.75
CA LYS A 303 -3.36 -14.56 24.28
C LYS A 303 -4.86 -14.47 24.11
N SER A 304 -5.45 -13.34 24.41
CA SER A 304 -6.88 -13.09 24.18
C SER A 304 -7.27 -13.35 22.72
N VAL A 305 -8.45 -13.93 22.50
CA VAL A 305 -9.02 -14.11 21.16
C VAL A 305 -9.47 -12.73 20.67
N LEU A 306 -8.62 -12.08 19.89
CA LEU A 306 -8.88 -10.75 19.35
C LEU A 306 -8.70 -10.68 17.84
N VAL A 307 -9.52 -9.87 17.19
CA VAL A 307 -9.36 -9.46 15.80
C VAL A 307 -8.46 -8.24 15.76
N SER A 308 -7.29 -8.35 15.13
CA SER A 308 -6.38 -7.22 14.95
C SER A 308 -7.01 -6.18 14.01
N THR A 309 -7.09 -4.94 14.45
CA THR A 309 -7.57 -3.81 13.68
C THR A 309 -6.58 -2.64 13.77
N THR A 310 -6.97 -1.49 13.32
CA THR A 310 -6.14 -0.29 13.17
C THR A 310 -6.41 0.73 14.28
N ASP A 311 -5.63 1.82 14.28
CA ASP A 311 -5.77 2.91 15.24
C ASP A 311 -7.13 3.62 15.07
N PRO A 312 -8.00 3.64 16.11
CA PRO A 312 -9.29 4.31 16.05
C PRO A 312 -9.19 5.83 15.88
N ARG A 313 -8.02 6.43 16.15
CA ARG A 313 -7.81 7.88 16.01
C ARG A 313 -7.66 8.31 14.55
N THR A 314 -7.32 7.39 13.66
CA THR A 314 -6.95 7.74 12.28
C THR A 314 -7.71 6.95 11.21
N SER A 315 -8.08 5.71 11.51
CA SER A 315 -8.51 4.73 10.52
C SER A 315 -10.01 4.55 10.43
N ASN A 316 -10.51 4.44 9.18
CA ASN A 316 -11.90 4.06 8.95
C ASN A 316 -12.18 2.59 9.23
N SER A 317 -11.22 1.69 9.00
CA SER A 317 -11.45 0.26 9.27
C SER A 317 -11.70 0.02 10.76
N ALA A 318 -10.99 0.74 11.65
CA ALA A 318 -11.27 0.76 13.07
C ALA A 318 -12.66 1.32 13.40
N ALA A 319 -13.06 2.40 12.73
CA ALA A 319 -14.40 2.97 12.89
C ALA A 319 -15.51 1.98 12.49
N MET A 320 -15.32 1.23 11.40
CA MET A 320 -16.27 0.19 10.96
C MET A 320 -16.30 -0.99 11.93
N TYR A 321 -15.15 -1.41 12.45
CA TYR A 321 -15.08 -2.44 13.49
C TYR A 321 -15.84 -2.03 14.75
N LEU A 322 -15.63 -0.79 15.22
CA LEU A 322 -16.34 -0.22 16.35
C LEU A 322 -17.85 -0.11 16.10
N ALA A 323 -18.27 0.30 14.90
CA ALA A 323 -19.69 0.41 14.54
C ALA A 323 -20.40 -0.94 14.63
N ILE A 324 -19.81 -2.01 14.09
CA ILE A 324 -20.36 -3.38 14.13
C ILE A 324 -20.38 -3.91 15.57
N ALA A 325 -19.26 -3.79 16.29
CA ALA A 325 -19.17 -4.25 17.68
C ALA A 325 -20.13 -3.49 18.58
N GLY A 326 -20.24 -2.18 18.40
CA GLY A 326 -21.18 -1.33 19.13
C GLY A 326 -22.64 -1.67 18.85
N TYR A 327 -23.01 -1.94 17.60
CA TYR A 327 -24.35 -2.41 17.21
C TYR A 327 -24.72 -3.69 17.96
N VAL A 328 -23.82 -4.69 17.94
CA VAL A 328 -24.06 -5.97 18.62
C VAL A 328 -24.12 -5.80 20.15
N ALA A 329 -23.19 -5.03 20.73
CA ALA A 329 -23.18 -4.74 22.17
C ALA A 329 -24.42 -3.94 22.63
N ASN A 330 -25.03 -3.16 21.72
CA ASN A 330 -26.27 -2.41 21.96
C ASN A 330 -27.55 -3.23 21.68
N GLY A 331 -27.45 -4.55 21.71
CA GLY A 331 -28.59 -5.44 21.51
C GLY A 331 -29.18 -5.43 20.09
N GLY A 332 -28.33 -5.27 19.06
CA GLY A 332 -28.75 -5.24 17.65
C GLY A 332 -29.44 -3.92 17.25
N LYS A 333 -29.04 -2.83 17.86
CA LYS A 333 -29.56 -1.48 17.55
C LYS A 333 -28.37 -0.54 17.28
N ILE A 334 -28.57 0.36 16.34
CA ILE A 334 -27.57 1.43 16.07
C ILE A 334 -27.37 2.22 17.37
N VAL A 335 -26.10 2.43 17.74
CA VAL A 335 -25.76 3.25 18.91
C VAL A 335 -26.18 4.68 18.63
N HIS A 336 -27.01 5.24 19.50
CA HIS A 336 -27.51 6.60 19.39
C HIS A 336 -27.73 7.22 20.75
N GLY A 337 -27.14 8.40 20.98
CA GLY A 337 -27.29 9.18 22.20
C GLY A 337 -26.40 8.73 23.36
N ALA A 338 -26.10 9.65 24.25
CA ALA A 338 -25.12 9.52 25.34
C ALA A 338 -25.29 8.27 26.22
N GLY A 339 -26.55 7.83 26.45
CA GLY A 339 -26.83 6.64 27.26
C GLY A 339 -26.30 5.36 26.59
N ALA A 340 -26.60 5.16 25.29
CA ALA A 340 -26.13 4.01 24.52
C ALA A 340 -24.61 4.07 24.34
N GLU A 341 -24.06 5.24 24.02
CA GLU A 341 -22.61 5.45 23.89
C GLU A 341 -21.89 5.04 25.19
N LYS A 342 -22.34 5.54 26.34
CA LYS A 342 -21.79 5.19 27.67
C LYS A 342 -21.86 3.68 27.96
N SER A 343 -22.95 3.05 27.55
CA SER A 343 -23.17 1.60 27.76
C SER A 343 -22.20 0.72 27.01
N VAL A 344 -21.89 1.04 25.75
CA VAL A 344 -21.04 0.20 24.89
C VAL A 344 -19.54 0.53 25.03
N LEU A 345 -19.21 1.76 25.46
CA LEU A 345 -17.82 2.25 25.46
C LEU A 345 -16.84 1.37 26.24
N PRO A 346 -17.15 0.78 27.42
CA PRO A 346 -16.21 -0.08 28.13
C PRO A 346 -15.75 -1.30 27.31
N LEU A 347 -16.69 -1.97 26.61
CA LEU A 347 -16.36 -3.10 25.75
C LEU A 347 -15.59 -2.65 24.49
N MET A 348 -15.97 -1.52 23.91
CA MET A 348 -15.24 -0.95 22.78
C MET A 348 -13.80 -0.62 23.18
N THR A 349 -13.60 0.02 24.31
CA THR A 349 -12.27 0.28 24.86
C THR A 349 -11.46 -1.00 25.03
N LYS A 350 -12.04 -2.04 25.63
CA LYS A 350 -11.37 -3.34 25.80
C LYS A 350 -10.92 -3.95 24.46
N LEU A 351 -11.77 -3.93 23.44
CA LEU A 351 -11.45 -4.46 22.10
C LEU A 351 -10.20 -3.81 21.48
N PHE A 352 -10.03 -2.51 21.68
CA PHE A 352 -8.91 -1.78 21.09
C PHE A 352 -7.66 -1.82 21.97
N THR A 353 -7.78 -1.55 23.28
CA THR A 353 -6.61 -1.47 24.17
C THR A 353 -5.94 -2.83 24.40
N SER A 354 -6.70 -3.92 24.33
CA SER A 354 -6.15 -5.29 24.49
C SER A 354 -5.31 -5.76 23.28
N GLN A 355 -5.32 -5.06 22.16
CA GLN A 355 -4.51 -5.42 21.00
C GLN A 355 -3.04 -5.04 21.17
N GLY A 356 -2.73 -4.04 21.99
CA GLY A 356 -1.36 -3.59 22.24
C GLY A 356 -0.62 -3.00 21.04
N TYR A 357 -1.35 -2.72 19.95
CA TYR A 357 -0.80 -2.27 18.69
C TYR A 357 -1.82 -1.53 17.85
N THR A 358 -1.38 -0.47 17.17
CA THR A 358 -2.23 0.36 16.34
C THR A 358 -1.49 0.85 15.10
N ASP A 359 -1.84 0.29 13.93
CA ASP A 359 -1.46 0.84 12.64
C ASP A 359 -2.46 1.92 12.20
N ASN A 360 -1.96 2.94 11.53
CA ASN A 360 -2.80 4.03 11.02
C ASN A 360 -3.74 3.60 9.88
N THR A 361 -3.42 2.50 9.22
CA THR A 361 -4.17 1.98 8.06
C THR A 361 -4.26 0.46 8.10
N SER A 362 -5.24 -0.11 7.40
CA SER A 362 -5.40 -1.57 7.29
C SER A 362 -4.32 -2.25 6.42
N GLU A 363 -3.48 -1.50 5.73
CA GLU A 363 -2.41 -2.04 4.89
C GLU A 363 -1.33 -2.75 5.73
N GLY A 364 -0.90 -2.15 6.86
CA GLY A 364 0.13 -2.70 7.71
C GLY A 364 -0.20 -4.07 8.30
N PRO A 365 -1.30 -4.22 9.07
CA PRO A 365 -1.72 -5.52 9.61
C PRO A 365 -1.99 -6.56 8.52
N PHE A 366 -2.52 -6.16 7.37
CA PHE A 366 -2.76 -7.07 6.26
C PHE A 366 -1.46 -7.50 5.58
N HIS A 367 -0.49 -6.60 5.43
CA HIS A 367 0.84 -6.95 4.93
C HIS A 367 1.54 -7.96 5.86
N GLU A 368 1.45 -7.76 7.18
CA GLU A 368 1.97 -8.69 8.17
C GLU A 368 1.31 -10.08 8.05
N TYR A 369 -0.02 -10.14 7.89
CA TYR A 369 -0.75 -11.37 7.61
C TYR A 369 -0.22 -12.11 6.37
N LEU A 370 -0.01 -11.41 5.26
CA LEU A 370 0.46 -12.01 4.00
C LEU A 370 1.90 -12.51 4.07
N THR A 371 2.76 -11.83 4.82
CA THR A 371 4.22 -12.06 4.80
C THR A 371 4.70 -12.91 5.97
N VAL A 372 4.24 -12.61 7.17
CA VAL A 372 4.69 -13.27 8.42
C VAL A 372 3.87 -14.52 8.72
N GLY A 373 2.57 -14.50 8.46
CA GLY A 373 1.68 -15.62 8.68
C GLY A 373 0.92 -15.55 10.01
N MET A 374 0.48 -16.71 10.51
CA MET A 374 -0.50 -16.86 11.59
C MET A 374 -0.04 -16.36 12.98
N GLY A 375 1.28 -16.35 13.22
CA GLY A 375 1.84 -16.14 14.55
C GLY A 375 1.46 -14.82 15.23
N PRO A 376 1.69 -13.66 14.61
CA PRO A 376 1.43 -12.37 15.25
C PRO A 376 -0.05 -12.00 15.25
N ALA A 377 -0.79 -12.23 14.15
CA ALA A 377 -2.17 -11.81 13.97
C ALA A 377 -2.99 -12.89 13.25
N PRO A 378 -3.59 -13.85 13.99
CA PRO A 378 -4.37 -14.93 13.39
C PRO A 378 -5.69 -14.46 12.77
N LEU A 379 -6.20 -13.29 13.18
CA LEU A 379 -7.41 -12.65 12.67
C LEU A 379 -7.09 -11.19 12.36
N VAL A 380 -7.29 -10.74 11.12
CA VAL A 380 -7.01 -9.37 10.71
C VAL A 380 -8.23 -8.74 10.06
N TRP A 381 -8.65 -7.60 10.59
CA TRP A 381 -9.77 -6.81 10.10
C TRP A 381 -9.37 -6.00 8.87
N ILE A 382 -10.00 -6.27 7.73
CA ILE A 382 -9.67 -5.72 6.43
C ILE A 382 -10.91 -5.36 5.62
N TYR A 383 -10.70 -4.72 4.47
CA TYR A 383 -11.69 -4.66 3.39
C TYR A 383 -11.61 -5.92 2.52
N GLU A 384 -12.75 -6.45 2.08
CA GLU A 384 -12.80 -7.56 1.12
C GLU A 384 -11.89 -7.30 -0.09
N ALA A 385 -11.92 -6.06 -0.60
CA ALA A 385 -11.10 -5.64 -1.73
C ALA A 385 -9.61 -5.91 -1.55
N GLN A 386 -9.07 -5.71 -0.33
CA GLN A 386 -7.66 -5.97 -0.05
C GLN A 386 -7.29 -7.44 -0.24
N PHE A 387 -8.17 -8.37 0.19
CA PHE A 387 -7.92 -9.80 0.05
C PHE A 387 -7.98 -10.24 -1.42
N ILE A 388 -8.99 -9.76 -2.16
CA ILE A 388 -9.15 -10.09 -3.59
C ILE A 388 -7.99 -9.52 -4.40
N ASP A 389 -7.59 -8.26 -4.18
CA ASP A 389 -6.45 -7.63 -4.83
C ASP A 389 -5.13 -8.38 -4.53
N ALA A 390 -4.92 -8.84 -3.31
CA ALA A 390 -3.79 -9.69 -2.96
C ALA A 390 -3.84 -11.06 -3.66
N ALA A 391 -5.03 -11.63 -3.82
CA ALA A 391 -5.22 -12.90 -4.53
C ALA A 391 -4.91 -12.75 -6.03
N THR A 392 -5.34 -11.66 -6.67
CA THR A 392 -5.00 -11.38 -8.09
C THR A 392 -3.51 -11.22 -8.32
N ARG A 393 -2.78 -10.76 -7.32
CA ARG A 393 -1.32 -10.62 -7.34
C ARG A 393 -0.57 -11.89 -6.89
N GLY A 394 -1.29 -12.99 -6.62
CA GLY A 394 -0.69 -14.25 -6.18
C GLY A 394 -0.06 -14.20 -4.78
N GLN A 395 -0.43 -13.24 -3.95
CA GLN A 395 0.10 -13.05 -2.60
C GLN A 395 -0.63 -13.90 -1.55
N VAL A 396 -1.86 -14.31 -1.83
CA VAL A 396 -2.64 -15.19 -0.96
C VAL A 396 -2.11 -16.62 -1.08
N LYS A 397 -1.58 -17.14 0.02
CA LYS A 397 -0.99 -18.49 0.08
C LYS A 397 -2.06 -19.54 0.39
N PRO A 398 -1.82 -20.83 0.08
CA PRO A 398 -2.70 -21.92 0.50
C PRO A 398 -2.94 -21.91 2.02
N GLY A 399 -4.22 -22.03 2.39
CA GLY A 399 -4.63 -21.97 3.80
C GLY A 399 -4.98 -20.58 4.32
N MET A 400 -4.67 -19.52 3.60
CA MET A 400 -5.20 -18.17 3.85
C MET A 400 -6.66 -18.11 3.37
N VAL A 401 -7.55 -17.61 4.20
CA VAL A 401 -8.99 -17.59 3.92
C VAL A 401 -9.63 -16.28 4.38
N LEU A 402 -10.75 -15.94 3.75
CA LEU A 402 -11.57 -14.79 4.07
C LEU A 402 -12.80 -15.20 4.85
N MET A 403 -13.15 -14.49 5.92
CA MET A 403 -14.41 -14.62 6.65
C MET A 403 -15.19 -13.30 6.62
N TYR A 404 -16.51 -13.40 6.60
CA TYR A 404 -17.41 -12.25 6.66
C TYR A 404 -18.02 -12.11 8.05
N PRO A 405 -17.85 -10.97 8.71
CA PRO A 405 -18.54 -10.71 9.99
C PRO A 405 -20.05 -10.67 9.77
N SER A 406 -20.81 -11.19 10.72
CA SER A 406 -22.26 -11.14 10.78
C SER A 406 -22.64 -10.59 12.17
N PRO A 407 -23.23 -9.37 12.23
CA PRO A 407 -23.46 -8.46 11.10
C PRO A 407 -22.20 -7.83 10.52
N THR A 408 -22.34 -7.21 9.33
CA THR A 408 -21.27 -6.50 8.64
C THR A 408 -21.67 -5.08 8.26
N VAL A 409 -20.69 -4.31 7.78
CA VAL A 409 -20.88 -2.97 7.19
C VAL A 409 -20.34 -2.97 5.77
N LEU A 410 -21.12 -2.41 4.85
CA LEU A 410 -20.66 -2.10 3.50
C LEU A 410 -20.01 -0.71 3.50
N SER A 411 -18.69 -0.67 3.41
CA SER A 411 -17.95 0.57 3.33
C SER A 411 -18.09 1.19 1.95
N GLN A 412 -18.83 2.30 1.85
CA GLN A 412 -19.01 3.06 0.62
C GLN A 412 -17.87 4.08 0.49
N HIS A 413 -16.98 3.84 -0.46
CA HIS A 413 -15.85 4.73 -0.72
C HIS A 413 -16.37 6.00 -1.39
N THR A 414 -16.29 7.12 -0.68
CA THR A 414 -16.94 8.36 -1.08
C THR A 414 -15.92 9.42 -1.51
N LEU A 415 -15.91 9.75 -2.79
CA LEU A 415 -15.09 10.82 -3.34
C LEU A 415 -15.83 12.14 -3.25
N VAL A 416 -15.24 13.13 -2.59
CA VAL A 416 -15.71 14.51 -2.51
C VAL A 416 -14.80 15.38 -3.39
N PRO A 417 -15.31 15.96 -4.49
CA PRO A 417 -14.52 16.85 -5.33
C PRO A 417 -14.31 18.20 -4.60
N LEU A 418 -13.09 18.68 -4.56
CA LEU A 418 -12.75 19.95 -3.93
C LEU A 418 -12.70 21.10 -4.96
N ASN A 419 -12.65 20.73 -6.24
CA ASN A 419 -12.73 21.64 -7.39
C ASN A 419 -13.17 20.89 -8.66
N ALA A 420 -13.19 21.59 -9.80
CA ALA A 420 -13.63 21.04 -11.09
C ALA A 420 -12.75 19.86 -11.59
N SER A 421 -11.45 19.87 -11.30
CA SER A 421 -10.56 18.77 -11.67
C SER A 421 -10.88 17.49 -10.87
N GLY A 422 -11.12 17.63 -9.58
CA GLY A 422 -11.57 16.53 -8.72
C GLY A 422 -12.96 16.02 -9.12
N ASP A 423 -13.88 16.90 -9.51
CA ASP A 423 -15.20 16.53 -10.03
C ASP A 423 -15.10 15.67 -11.30
N ARG A 424 -14.19 16.03 -12.20
CA ARG A 424 -13.91 15.23 -13.39
C ARG A 424 -13.43 13.83 -13.05
N VAL A 425 -12.50 13.69 -12.09
CA VAL A 425 -12.01 12.37 -11.64
C VAL A 425 -13.13 11.56 -11.01
N GLY A 426 -13.95 12.15 -10.12
CA GLY A 426 -15.06 11.47 -9.48
C GLY A 426 -16.07 10.93 -10.51
N ARG A 427 -16.39 11.72 -11.53
CA ARG A 427 -17.26 11.32 -12.63
C ARG A 427 -16.65 10.17 -13.45
N LEU A 428 -15.37 10.29 -13.85
CA LEU A 428 -14.69 9.23 -14.59
C LEU A 428 -14.67 7.92 -13.82
N LEU A 429 -14.28 7.93 -12.56
CA LEU A 429 -14.27 6.73 -11.72
C LEU A 429 -15.65 6.08 -11.60
N SER A 430 -16.73 6.87 -11.61
CA SER A 430 -18.10 6.38 -11.44
C SER A 430 -18.77 5.90 -12.73
N THR A 431 -18.32 6.38 -13.90
CA THR A 431 -19.08 6.16 -15.15
C THR A 431 -18.26 5.56 -16.29
N ASP A 432 -16.93 5.59 -16.23
CA ASP A 432 -16.09 5.01 -17.28
C ASP A 432 -16.03 3.49 -17.14
N PRO A 433 -16.49 2.72 -18.15
CA PRO A 433 -16.57 1.25 -18.05
C PRO A 433 -15.22 0.58 -17.81
N GLU A 434 -14.14 1.12 -18.40
CA GLU A 434 -12.79 0.55 -18.20
C GLU A 434 -12.31 0.75 -16.77
N LEU A 435 -12.52 1.93 -16.18
CA LEU A 435 -12.16 2.20 -14.79
C LEU A 435 -13.00 1.38 -13.81
N GLN A 436 -14.30 1.18 -14.09
CA GLN A 436 -15.18 0.31 -13.30
C GLN A 436 -14.74 -1.17 -13.37
N ARG A 437 -14.36 -1.65 -14.55
CA ARG A 437 -13.80 -2.99 -14.74
C ARG A 437 -12.49 -3.15 -13.98
N LEU A 438 -11.58 -2.19 -14.09
CA LEU A 438 -10.30 -2.21 -13.36
C LEU A 438 -10.51 -2.15 -11.84
N ALA A 439 -11.49 -1.38 -11.35
CA ALA A 439 -11.85 -1.36 -9.94
C ALA A 439 -12.32 -2.75 -9.46
N ALA A 440 -13.14 -3.45 -10.26
CA ALA A 440 -13.55 -4.82 -9.97
C ALA A 440 -12.34 -5.79 -9.93
N GLU A 441 -11.36 -5.63 -10.81
CA GLU A 441 -10.12 -6.42 -10.82
C GLU A 441 -9.24 -6.16 -9.58
N HIS A 442 -9.34 -4.98 -8.98
CA HIS A 442 -8.74 -4.65 -7.68
C HIS A 442 -9.63 -5.03 -6.48
N GLY A 443 -10.65 -5.87 -6.71
CA GLY A 443 -11.50 -6.40 -5.65
C GLY A 443 -12.55 -5.43 -5.11
N PHE A 444 -12.73 -4.25 -5.70
CA PHE A 444 -13.80 -3.35 -5.32
C PHE A 444 -15.13 -3.77 -5.95
N ARG A 445 -16.20 -3.68 -5.17
CA ARG A 445 -17.57 -3.83 -5.70
C ARG A 445 -17.95 -2.55 -6.44
N SER A 446 -17.70 -2.55 -7.74
CA SER A 446 -17.99 -1.46 -8.68
C SER A 446 -19.32 -1.69 -9.41
N GLY A 447 -19.61 -0.85 -10.40
CA GLY A 447 -20.75 -1.08 -11.32
C GLY A 447 -20.61 -2.33 -12.19
N ASP A 448 -19.40 -2.87 -12.35
CA ASP A 448 -19.13 -4.12 -13.07
C ASP A 448 -19.14 -5.33 -12.11
N THR A 449 -20.33 -5.69 -11.66
CA THR A 449 -20.54 -6.81 -10.72
C THR A 449 -20.21 -8.17 -11.32
N ALA A 450 -20.38 -8.33 -12.64
CA ALA A 450 -20.04 -9.57 -13.33
C ALA A 450 -18.51 -9.78 -13.31
N ARG A 451 -17.75 -8.74 -13.65
CA ARG A 451 -16.29 -8.81 -13.61
C ARG A 451 -15.74 -9.07 -12.21
N PHE A 452 -16.34 -8.44 -11.19
CA PHE A 452 -15.98 -8.71 -9.80
C PHE A 452 -16.16 -10.19 -9.43
N ALA A 453 -17.30 -10.78 -9.80
CA ALA A 453 -17.57 -12.19 -9.54
C ALA A 453 -16.62 -13.13 -10.30
N GLU A 454 -16.31 -12.83 -11.56
CA GLU A 454 -15.31 -13.57 -12.36
C GLU A 454 -13.93 -13.54 -11.70
N VAL A 455 -13.44 -12.36 -11.32
CA VAL A 455 -12.13 -12.19 -10.67
C VAL A 455 -12.05 -13.03 -9.40
N ALA A 456 -13.07 -12.97 -8.55
CA ALA A 456 -13.10 -13.76 -7.33
C ALA A 456 -13.08 -15.27 -7.62
N ALA A 457 -13.82 -15.71 -8.62
CA ALA A 457 -13.87 -17.11 -9.05
C ALA A 457 -12.55 -17.60 -9.64
N ASP A 458 -11.91 -16.81 -10.51
CA ASP A 458 -10.63 -17.12 -11.14
C ASP A 458 -9.52 -17.34 -10.10
N HIS A 459 -9.57 -16.56 -9.02
CA HIS A 459 -8.63 -16.66 -7.90
C HIS A 459 -9.12 -17.53 -6.74
N ARG A 460 -10.27 -18.22 -6.91
CA ARG A 460 -10.84 -19.13 -5.93
C ARG A 460 -11.08 -18.49 -4.56
N VAL A 461 -11.46 -17.23 -4.54
CA VAL A 461 -11.88 -16.51 -3.34
C VAL A 461 -13.39 -16.63 -3.21
N PRO A 462 -13.93 -17.35 -2.21
CA PRO A 462 -15.37 -17.36 -1.96
C PRO A 462 -15.83 -15.97 -1.54
N ILE A 463 -16.77 -15.39 -2.29
CA ILE A 463 -17.34 -14.06 -2.00
C ILE A 463 -18.78 -14.18 -1.54
N ALA A 464 -19.21 -13.30 -0.64
CA ALA A 464 -20.61 -13.12 -0.31
C ALA A 464 -21.31 -12.36 -1.45
N THR A 465 -22.05 -13.07 -2.30
CA THR A 465 -22.85 -12.45 -3.38
C THR A 465 -23.97 -11.58 -2.82
N ASP A 466 -24.64 -12.08 -1.78
CA ASP A 466 -25.69 -11.38 -1.05
C ASP A 466 -25.21 -11.07 0.36
N LEU A 467 -24.95 -9.79 0.62
CA LEU A 467 -24.66 -9.31 1.96
C LEU A 467 -25.99 -9.10 2.71
N ILE A 468 -26.49 -10.16 3.34
CA ILE A 468 -27.82 -10.16 3.94
C ILE A 468 -27.85 -9.40 5.28
N ASP A 469 -26.75 -9.40 6.01
CA ASP A 469 -26.68 -8.88 7.39
C ASP A 469 -25.84 -7.59 7.44
N VAL A 470 -26.16 -6.65 6.55
CA VAL A 470 -25.53 -5.33 6.52
C VAL A 470 -26.30 -4.40 7.46
N VAL A 471 -25.56 -3.77 8.35
CA VAL A 471 -26.12 -2.79 9.30
C VAL A 471 -25.66 -1.38 8.94
N ASP A 472 -26.49 -0.41 9.26
CA ASP A 472 -26.16 0.99 9.10
C ASP A 472 -25.13 1.44 10.14
N ILE A 473 -24.33 2.40 9.74
CA ILE A 473 -23.29 3.01 10.60
C ILE A 473 -23.97 4.09 11.46
N PRO A 474 -23.56 4.27 12.74
CA PRO A 474 -23.96 5.41 13.54
C PRO A 474 -23.69 6.74 12.82
N SER A 475 -24.39 7.81 13.21
CA SER A 475 -24.08 9.15 12.72
C SER A 475 -22.59 9.48 12.92
N TYR A 476 -22.06 10.36 12.08
CA TYR A 476 -20.66 10.78 12.21
C TYR A 476 -20.33 11.23 13.64
N ASP A 477 -21.16 12.05 14.23
CA ASP A 477 -20.94 12.60 15.58
C ASP A 477 -20.93 11.49 16.66
N THR A 478 -21.87 10.55 16.61
CA THR A 478 -21.89 9.39 17.53
C THR A 478 -20.64 8.50 17.34
N LEU A 479 -20.25 8.26 16.07
CA LEU A 479 -19.06 7.46 15.77
C LEU A 479 -17.80 8.14 16.29
N GLU A 480 -17.65 9.46 16.10
CA GLU A 480 -16.53 10.25 16.63
C GLU A 480 -16.50 10.25 18.17
N HIS A 481 -17.66 10.41 18.85
CA HIS A 481 -17.71 10.31 20.30
C HIS A 481 -17.20 8.97 20.83
N LEU A 482 -17.58 7.87 20.19
CA LEU A 482 -17.13 6.53 20.56
C LEU A 482 -15.62 6.35 20.28
N LEU A 483 -15.14 6.79 19.11
CA LEU A 483 -13.72 6.72 18.74
C LEU A 483 -12.86 7.56 19.69
N ASP A 484 -13.30 8.77 20.02
CA ASP A 484 -12.62 9.64 21.00
C ASP A 484 -12.65 9.07 22.41
N GLY A 485 -13.78 8.42 22.77
CA GLY A 485 -13.90 7.72 24.05
C GLY A 485 -12.87 6.59 24.18
N VAL A 486 -12.71 5.79 23.14
CA VAL A 486 -11.69 4.74 23.07
C VAL A 486 -10.28 5.36 23.04
N ALA A 487 -10.06 6.40 22.21
CA ALA A 487 -8.76 7.05 22.08
C ALA A 487 -8.20 7.60 23.40
N LYS A 488 -9.05 8.14 24.26
CA LYS A 488 -8.68 8.62 25.60
C LYS A 488 -8.13 7.53 26.52
N SER A 489 -8.36 6.26 26.19
CA SER A 489 -7.89 5.12 27.00
C SER A 489 -6.48 4.65 26.61
N TYR A 490 -5.88 5.25 25.60
CA TYR A 490 -4.48 4.97 25.22
C TYR A 490 -3.45 5.83 25.99
N GLY A 491 -3.89 6.75 26.86
CA GLY A 491 -3.03 7.63 27.66
C GLY A 491 -2.75 8.95 26.99
#